data_bbf7882ae2843e514e25dae9f8855891
#
_entry.id   bbf7882ae2843e514e25dae9f8855891
#
_cell.length_a   1.000
_cell.length_b   1.000
_cell.length_c   1.000
_cell.angle_alpha   90.00
_cell.angle_beta   90.00
_cell.angle_gamma   90.00
#
_symmetry.space_group_name_H-M   'P 1'
#
loop_
_entity.id
_entity.type
_entity.pdbx_description
1 polymer ?
#
loop_
_entity_poly.entity_id
_entity_poly.type
_entity_poly.pdbx_seq_one_letter_code
_entity_poly.pdbx_strand_id
1 'polypeptide(L)'
;MKLQRKNRLRAVTLGALAVSGALALTACGSDDNGGGSKPSGGASASNASSIKCDGAKGQLLSDGSSAQKNAIDAWVKNFSQACGVQINYKAGGSGAGVTSFTQGQIPWAGSDSALKPEEVAASKKVCSGGQGIDLPMVGGPIAIGYNLNGVDNLVLDAPTLAKIFDGKITNWNDAAIKKLNPSAKLPDLKIQAFHRSDDSGTTDNLTKYLKAATPDNWKYSGGKTWQAKGGQSAAQSSGVAQQVKQTNGAIGYFELSYIGDGAKAVSISTGAAQPVAPSTESATKAIADAKVVGTGSDLSLQLNYNTKADGAYPITLVTYEIACDKGNKADTLPTVKAFLNYMASEDGQKLLSGIDYAPMPDAIIGKVRTTIAGLS
;
A
#
# COMPACT_ATOMS: atom_id res chain seq x y z
N MET A 1 -47.65 20.04 29.35
CA MET A 1 -47.06 21.12 30.14
C MET A 1 -46.02 21.80 29.24
N LYS A 2 -46.33 23.03 28.80
CA LYS A 2 -45.50 23.86 27.91
C LYS A 2 -44.45 24.57 28.75
N LEU A 3 -43.24 24.66 28.27
CA LEU A 3 -42.31 25.75 28.63
C LEU A 3 -41.40 26.06 27.47
N GLN A 4 -41.67 27.21 26.88
CA GLN A 4 -40.80 27.98 25.99
C GLN A 4 -39.75 28.73 26.81
N ARG A 5 -38.58 28.96 26.27
CA ARG A 5 -37.75 30.17 26.47
C ARG A 5 -36.51 30.09 25.56
N LYS A 6 -36.38 30.97 24.65
CA LYS A 6 -36.11 32.41 24.46
C LYS A 6 -34.68 32.60 23.93
N ASN A 7 -34.66 33.11 22.71
CA ASN A 7 -33.52 33.69 21.99
C ASN A 7 -32.79 34.76 22.82
N ARG A 8 -31.48 34.83 22.71
CA ARG A 8 -30.73 36.08 22.83
C ARG A 8 -29.74 36.19 21.70
N LEU A 9 -30.09 37.02 20.71
CA LEU A 9 -29.17 37.72 19.86
C LEU A 9 -28.29 38.67 20.69
N ARG A 10 -27.00 38.68 20.42
CA ARG A 10 -26.14 39.86 20.66
C ARG A 10 -25.33 40.10 19.40
N ALA A 11 -25.72 41.16 18.72
CA ALA A 11 -24.94 41.83 17.71
C ALA A 11 -23.86 42.69 18.41
N VAL A 12 -22.65 42.67 17.92
CA VAL A 12 -21.65 43.72 18.19
C VAL A 12 -20.98 44.07 16.87
N THR A 13 -21.00 45.33 16.64
CA THR A 13 -20.72 46.23 15.56
C THR A 13 -19.28 46.23 15.00
N LEU A 14 -19.22 46.63 13.74
CA LEU A 14 -18.15 47.10 12.86
C LEU A 14 -17.02 47.88 13.53
N GLY A 15 -15.80 47.66 13.04
CA GLY A 15 -14.66 48.54 13.11
C GLY A 15 -13.81 48.41 11.85
N ALA A 16 -14.05 49.29 10.88
CA ALA A 16 -13.23 49.47 9.69
C ALA A 16 -12.01 50.34 10.03
N LEU A 17 -10.83 49.94 9.63
CA LEU A 17 -9.67 50.81 9.50
C LEU A 17 -8.91 50.44 8.22
N ALA A 18 -9.09 51.33 7.23
CA ALA A 18 -8.32 51.40 6.02
C ALA A 18 -6.99 52.13 6.32
N VAL A 19 -5.88 51.54 5.89
CA VAL A 19 -4.64 52.28 5.71
C VAL A 19 -4.12 52.00 4.32
N SER A 20 -4.22 53.04 3.50
CA SER A 20 -3.62 53.19 2.19
C SER A 20 -2.14 53.57 2.34
N GLY A 21 -1.28 52.97 1.56
CA GLY A 21 0.13 53.38 1.44
C GLY A 21 0.65 53.06 0.06
N ALA A 22 0.85 54.10 -0.73
CA ALA A 22 1.14 54.10 -2.15
C ALA A 22 2.62 53.88 -2.47
N LEU A 23 2.85 53.22 -3.60
CA LEU A 23 3.80 53.47 -4.72
C LEU A 23 5.18 54.08 -4.46
N ALA A 24 6.21 53.39 -4.91
CA ALA A 24 7.31 54.02 -5.66
C ALA A 24 7.87 53.05 -6.72
N LEU A 25 7.58 53.36 -7.99
CA LEU A 25 8.32 52.92 -9.18
C LEU A 25 9.60 53.81 -9.24
N THR A 26 10.75 53.18 -9.42
CA THR A 26 11.90 53.88 -10.05
C THR A 26 12.51 52.91 -11.06
N ALA A 27 12.51 53.37 -12.30
CA ALA A 27 13.15 52.79 -13.48
C ALA A 27 14.55 53.40 -13.67
N CYS A 28 15.34 52.64 -14.42
CA CYS A 28 16.50 53.03 -15.25
C CYS A 28 17.86 53.26 -14.60
N GLY A 29 18.83 52.58 -15.23
CA GLY A 29 20.24 52.91 -15.27
C GLY A 29 21.09 51.71 -15.70
N SER A 30 21.45 51.69 -17.00
CA SER A 30 22.52 50.87 -17.56
C SER A 30 23.86 51.29 -17.02
N ASP A 31 24.78 50.32 -16.80
CA ASP A 31 26.08 50.30 -17.48
C ASP A 31 26.92 49.08 -17.03
N ASP A 32 27.70 48.58 -17.98
CA ASP A 32 28.58 47.42 -17.95
C ASP A 32 29.68 47.48 -16.90
N ASN A 33 30.04 46.35 -16.26
CA ASN A 33 31.33 45.70 -16.46
C ASN A 33 31.57 44.49 -15.54
N GLY A 34 31.87 43.35 -16.09
CA GLY A 34 32.87 42.37 -15.73
C GLY A 34 32.88 41.71 -14.35
N GLY A 35 32.62 40.38 -14.27
CA GLY A 35 33.08 39.58 -13.15
C GLY A 35 32.19 38.39 -12.85
N GLY A 36 32.50 37.22 -13.39
CA GLY A 36 31.69 36.01 -13.25
C GLY A 36 31.48 35.50 -11.82
N SER A 37 30.27 35.14 -11.55
CA SER A 37 29.90 34.07 -10.61
C SER A 37 28.54 33.56 -11.03
N LYS A 38 28.50 32.33 -11.56
CA LYS A 38 27.26 31.62 -11.83
C LYS A 38 26.48 31.43 -10.54
N PRO A 39 25.23 31.84 -10.47
CA PRO A 39 24.35 31.30 -9.46
C PRO A 39 24.04 29.84 -9.87
N SER A 40 24.43 28.92 -9.02
CA SER A 40 23.96 27.54 -9.08
C SER A 40 22.44 27.56 -8.92
N GLY A 41 21.75 27.64 -10.03
CA GLY A 41 20.29 27.46 -10.09
C GLY A 41 19.98 26.03 -9.70
N GLY A 42 19.37 25.85 -8.55
CA GLY A 42 18.82 24.58 -8.13
C GLY A 42 17.88 24.06 -9.20
N ALA A 43 18.25 22.97 -9.83
CA ALA A 43 17.42 22.24 -10.75
C ALA A 43 16.32 21.53 -9.96
N SER A 44 15.23 22.26 -9.71
CA SER A 44 13.91 21.68 -9.42
C SER A 44 13.10 21.78 -10.71
N ALA A 45 13.52 21.05 -11.72
CA ALA A 45 12.78 21.01 -12.98
C ALA A 45 12.61 19.57 -13.46
N SER A 46 11.35 19.16 -13.44
CA SER A 46 10.74 18.38 -14.50
C SER A 46 11.09 16.89 -14.64
N ASN A 47 10.53 16.07 -13.72
CA ASN A 47 10.16 14.69 -14.08
C ASN A 47 8.75 14.62 -14.70
N ALA A 48 8.08 15.76 -14.88
CA ALA A 48 6.73 15.82 -15.45
C ALA A 48 6.69 15.60 -16.98
N SER A 49 7.84 15.66 -17.67
CA SER A 49 7.88 15.60 -19.15
C SER A 49 7.84 14.17 -19.72
N SER A 50 8.02 13.12 -18.91
CA SER A 50 8.01 11.72 -19.37
C SER A 50 6.63 11.06 -19.29
N ILE A 51 5.69 11.64 -18.52
CA ILE A 51 4.35 11.07 -18.33
C ILE A 51 3.50 11.32 -19.57
N LYS A 52 3.07 10.24 -20.23
CA LYS A 52 2.19 10.29 -21.40
C LYS A 52 0.74 10.27 -20.95
N CYS A 53 -0.02 11.27 -21.37
CA CYS A 53 -1.44 11.41 -20.99
C CYS A 53 -2.40 10.66 -21.93
N ASP A 54 -2.01 10.36 -23.15
CA ASP A 54 -2.68 9.47 -24.13
C ASP A 54 -4.22 9.58 -24.17
N GLY A 55 -4.75 10.81 -24.19
CA GLY A 55 -6.18 11.08 -24.18
C GLY A 55 -6.86 10.96 -22.81
N ALA A 56 -6.10 10.83 -21.74
CA ALA A 56 -6.62 10.87 -20.36
C ALA A 56 -7.30 12.20 -20.07
N LYS A 57 -8.49 12.14 -19.45
CA LYS A 57 -9.30 13.33 -19.12
C LYS A 57 -10.29 13.06 -18.01
N GLY A 58 -10.80 14.13 -17.42
CA GLY A 58 -11.90 14.06 -16.45
C GLY A 58 -11.51 13.50 -15.10
N GLN A 59 -12.42 12.73 -14.54
CA GLN A 59 -12.28 12.11 -13.21
C GLN A 59 -12.31 10.59 -13.33
N LEU A 60 -11.43 9.92 -12.58
CA LEU A 60 -11.37 8.47 -12.47
C LEU A 60 -11.59 8.05 -11.01
N LEU A 61 -12.56 7.18 -10.79
CA LEU A 61 -12.84 6.61 -9.48
C LEU A 61 -12.27 5.19 -9.38
N SER A 62 -11.71 4.85 -8.23
CA SER A 62 -11.24 3.51 -7.92
C SER A 62 -11.32 3.21 -6.43
N ASP A 63 -11.22 1.94 -6.09
CA ASP A 63 -11.19 1.44 -4.71
C ASP A 63 -10.27 0.21 -4.64
N GLY A 64 -9.85 -0.18 -3.46
CA GLY A 64 -9.11 -1.42 -3.32
C GLY A 64 -8.14 -1.46 -2.15
N SER A 65 -7.04 -2.18 -2.34
CA SER A 65 -6.05 -2.41 -1.30
C SER A 65 -5.61 -1.13 -0.61
N SER A 66 -5.69 -1.13 0.72
CA SER A 66 -5.13 -0.06 1.54
C SER A 66 -3.62 -0.20 1.74
N ALA A 67 -3.02 -1.36 1.40
CA ALA A 67 -1.58 -1.55 1.48
C ALA A 67 -0.85 -0.68 0.44
N GLN A 68 -1.39 -0.56 -0.79
CA GLN A 68 -0.78 0.28 -1.83
C GLN A 68 -1.12 1.78 -1.75
N LYS A 69 -1.90 2.21 -0.76
CA LYS A 69 -2.43 3.59 -0.72
C LYS A 69 -1.33 4.67 -0.89
N ASN A 70 -0.20 4.51 -0.20
CA ASN A 70 0.89 5.49 -0.27
C ASN A 70 1.56 5.49 -1.66
N ALA A 71 1.67 4.34 -2.33
CA ALA A 71 2.15 4.26 -3.71
C ALA A 71 1.16 4.93 -4.69
N ILE A 72 -0.14 4.63 -4.56
CA ILE A 72 -1.18 5.26 -5.38
C ILE A 72 -1.18 6.77 -5.20
N ASP A 73 -1.07 7.29 -3.98
CA ASP A 73 -1.04 8.73 -3.73
C ASP A 73 0.13 9.43 -4.42
N ALA A 74 1.31 8.79 -4.40
CA ALA A 74 2.49 9.31 -5.08
C ALA A 74 2.32 9.29 -6.61
N TRP A 75 1.80 8.21 -7.17
CA TRP A 75 1.49 8.12 -8.61
C TRP A 75 0.41 9.10 -9.02
N VAL A 76 -0.68 9.18 -8.28
CA VAL A 76 -1.79 10.13 -8.54
C VAL A 76 -1.29 11.56 -8.53
N LYS A 77 -0.48 11.93 -7.54
CA LYS A 77 0.10 13.28 -7.47
C LYS A 77 0.83 13.65 -8.75
N ASN A 78 1.75 12.79 -9.20
CA ASN A 78 2.56 13.08 -10.39
C ASN A 78 1.71 13.06 -11.68
N PHE A 79 0.83 12.05 -11.83
CA PHE A 79 -0.01 11.92 -13.01
C PHE A 79 -1.04 13.06 -13.12
N SER A 80 -1.67 13.43 -12.01
CA SER A 80 -2.63 14.53 -12.01
C SER A 80 -1.97 15.88 -12.34
N GLN A 81 -0.76 16.11 -11.84
CA GLN A 81 0.01 17.31 -12.18
C GLN A 81 0.38 17.36 -13.66
N ALA A 82 0.74 16.23 -14.27
CA ALA A 82 1.14 16.16 -15.66
C ALA A 82 -0.05 16.21 -16.63
N CYS A 83 -1.16 15.56 -16.31
CA CYS A 83 -2.26 15.29 -17.24
C CYS A 83 -3.56 16.05 -16.92
N GLY A 84 -3.62 16.79 -15.81
CA GLY A 84 -4.83 17.52 -15.42
C GLY A 84 -6.02 16.62 -15.06
N VAL A 85 -5.79 15.34 -14.78
CA VAL A 85 -6.81 14.34 -14.45
C VAL A 85 -7.00 14.24 -12.94
N GLN A 86 -8.23 14.10 -12.49
CA GLN A 86 -8.53 13.83 -11.09
C GLN A 86 -8.74 12.33 -10.87
N ILE A 87 -7.88 11.70 -10.08
CA ILE A 87 -8.01 10.29 -9.71
C ILE A 87 -8.32 10.18 -8.20
N ASN A 88 -9.43 9.51 -7.88
CA ASN A 88 -9.87 9.30 -6.51
C ASN A 88 -9.83 7.80 -6.18
N TYR A 89 -8.87 7.40 -5.37
CA TYR A 89 -8.70 6.04 -4.88
C TYR A 89 -9.18 5.92 -3.42
N LYS A 90 -10.21 5.11 -3.21
CA LYS A 90 -10.76 4.86 -1.89
C LYS A 90 -10.17 3.58 -1.30
N ALA A 91 -9.13 3.60 -0.57
CA ALA A 91 -8.43 2.43 -0.03
C ALA A 91 -9.28 1.55 0.93
N GLY A 92 -10.44 1.09 0.50
CA GLY A 92 -11.46 0.35 1.29
C GLY A 92 -11.09 -1.09 1.64
N GLY A 93 -9.97 -1.59 1.10
CA GLY A 93 -9.53 -2.98 1.20
C GLY A 93 -9.69 -3.74 -0.11
N SER A 94 -8.87 -4.78 -0.32
CA SER A 94 -8.87 -5.58 -1.57
C SER A 94 -10.25 -6.17 -1.88
N GLY A 95 -10.97 -6.67 -0.87
CA GLY A 95 -12.32 -7.20 -1.05
C GLY A 95 -13.33 -6.16 -1.51
N ALA A 96 -13.26 -4.94 -0.95
CA ALA A 96 -14.12 -3.83 -1.37
C ALA A 96 -13.85 -3.41 -2.82
N GLY A 97 -12.56 -3.33 -3.19
CA GLY A 97 -12.17 -3.03 -4.57
C GLY A 97 -12.70 -4.05 -5.58
N VAL A 98 -12.46 -5.34 -5.32
CA VAL A 98 -12.97 -6.43 -6.19
C VAL A 98 -14.50 -6.41 -6.29
N THR A 99 -15.19 -6.18 -5.18
CA THR A 99 -16.66 -6.08 -5.18
C THR A 99 -17.14 -4.90 -6.02
N SER A 100 -16.57 -3.71 -5.82
CA SER A 100 -16.94 -2.51 -6.57
C SER A 100 -16.65 -2.66 -8.08
N PHE A 101 -15.54 -3.31 -8.44
CA PHE A 101 -15.19 -3.61 -9.83
C PHE A 101 -16.17 -4.59 -10.46
N THR A 102 -16.43 -5.73 -9.82
CA THR A 102 -17.34 -6.76 -10.37
C THR A 102 -18.81 -6.32 -10.42
N GLN A 103 -19.17 -5.27 -9.65
CA GLN A 103 -20.46 -4.59 -9.75
C GLN A 103 -20.49 -3.44 -10.77
N GLY A 104 -19.38 -3.15 -11.46
CA GLY A 104 -19.28 -2.10 -12.47
C GLY A 104 -19.33 -0.67 -11.92
N GLN A 105 -19.10 -0.49 -10.62
CA GLN A 105 -19.09 0.81 -9.94
C GLN A 105 -17.82 1.61 -10.23
N ILE A 106 -16.70 0.92 -10.46
CA ILE A 106 -15.39 1.48 -10.77
C ILE A 106 -14.78 0.78 -11.98
N PRO A 107 -13.97 1.48 -12.81
CA PRO A 107 -13.38 0.90 -14.02
C PRO A 107 -12.14 0.06 -13.76
N TRP A 108 -11.49 0.19 -12.60
CA TRP A 108 -10.33 -0.58 -12.17
C TRP A 108 -10.26 -0.65 -10.64
N ALA A 109 -9.59 -1.66 -10.10
CA ALA A 109 -9.46 -1.86 -8.67
C ALA A 109 -8.06 -2.33 -8.28
N GLY A 110 -7.62 -1.99 -7.05
CA GLY A 110 -6.40 -2.53 -6.46
C GLY A 110 -6.67 -3.73 -5.56
N SER A 111 -5.90 -4.81 -5.68
CA SER A 111 -6.03 -5.97 -4.79
C SER A 111 -4.69 -6.66 -4.55
N ASP A 112 -4.35 -6.98 -3.28
CA ASP A 112 -3.15 -7.75 -2.94
C ASP A 112 -3.37 -9.27 -3.09
N SER A 113 -4.53 -9.67 -3.59
CA SER A 113 -4.85 -11.06 -3.92
C SER A 113 -5.37 -11.11 -5.34
N ALA A 114 -4.86 -12.04 -6.15
CA ALA A 114 -5.41 -12.29 -7.47
C ALA A 114 -6.91 -12.62 -7.40
N LEU A 115 -7.62 -12.35 -8.47
CA LEU A 115 -9.03 -12.69 -8.62
C LEU A 115 -9.23 -14.19 -8.47
N LYS A 116 -10.21 -14.58 -7.65
CA LYS A 116 -10.66 -15.96 -7.57
C LYS A 116 -11.50 -16.34 -8.81
N PRO A 117 -11.63 -17.64 -9.14
CA PRO A 117 -12.44 -18.07 -10.27
C PRO A 117 -13.86 -17.50 -10.28
N GLU A 118 -14.52 -17.42 -9.11
CA GLU A 118 -15.85 -16.84 -8.96
C GLU A 118 -15.85 -15.31 -9.16
N GLU A 119 -14.78 -14.61 -8.78
CA GLU A 119 -14.61 -13.16 -9.00
C GLU A 119 -14.34 -12.87 -10.49
N VAL A 120 -13.54 -13.72 -11.17
CA VAL A 120 -13.36 -13.67 -12.63
C VAL A 120 -14.70 -13.92 -13.35
N ALA A 121 -15.47 -14.92 -12.93
CA ALA A 121 -16.78 -15.20 -13.51
C ALA A 121 -17.75 -14.03 -13.32
N ALA A 122 -17.73 -13.39 -12.15
CA ALA A 122 -18.57 -12.21 -11.86
C ALA A 122 -18.17 -11.00 -12.73
N SER A 123 -16.88 -10.80 -12.99
CA SER A 123 -16.38 -9.68 -13.80
C SER A 123 -16.86 -9.72 -15.26
N LYS A 124 -17.19 -10.89 -15.81
CA LYS A 124 -17.72 -11.01 -17.19
C LYS A 124 -19.04 -10.28 -17.41
N LYS A 125 -19.76 -9.96 -16.33
CA LYS A 125 -21.01 -9.17 -16.43
C LYS A 125 -20.74 -7.69 -16.72
N VAL A 126 -19.56 -7.21 -16.33
CA VAL A 126 -19.16 -5.80 -16.48
C VAL A 126 -18.11 -5.60 -17.58
N CYS A 127 -17.35 -6.64 -17.91
CA CYS A 127 -16.35 -6.68 -18.97
C CYS A 127 -17.01 -7.28 -20.26
N SER A 128 -17.64 -6.44 -21.08
CA SER A 128 -18.37 -6.90 -22.27
C SER A 128 -17.48 -7.66 -23.25
N GLY A 129 -17.69 -8.97 -23.36
CA GLY A 129 -16.91 -9.85 -24.26
C GLY A 129 -15.50 -10.19 -23.74
N GLY A 130 -15.20 -9.84 -22.48
CA GLY A 130 -13.95 -10.11 -21.80
C GLY A 130 -14.16 -10.55 -20.35
N GLN A 131 -13.14 -10.33 -19.52
CA GLN A 131 -13.14 -10.62 -18.10
C GLN A 131 -12.15 -9.71 -17.36
N GLY A 132 -12.26 -9.65 -16.04
CA GLY A 132 -11.26 -9.03 -15.18
C GLY A 132 -9.96 -9.82 -15.20
N ILE A 133 -8.85 -9.13 -15.24
CA ILE A 133 -7.49 -9.66 -15.20
C ILE A 133 -6.66 -8.99 -14.14
N ASP A 134 -5.66 -9.71 -13.64
CA ASP A 134 -4.72 -9.25 -12.63
C ASP A 134 -3.44 -8.72 -13.29
N LEU A 135 -3.11 -7.45 -13.04
CA LEU A 135 -1.90 -6.78 -13.52
C LEU A 135 -0.98 -6.48 -12.33
N PRO A 136 0.05 -7.29 -12.04
CA PRO A 136 0.93 -7.07 -10.90
C PRO A 136 1.70 -5.74 -11.06
N MET A 137 1.49 -4.79 -10.15
CA MET A 137 1.98 -3.44 -10.30
C MET A 137 3.01 -3.01 -9.26
N VAL A 138 2.85 -3.46 -8.03
CA VAL A 138 3.73 -3.08 -6.93
C VAL A 138 3.88 -4.21 -5.92
N GLY A 139 5.10 -4.45 -5.48
CA GLY A 139 5.40 -5.33 -4.36
C GLY A 139 5.51 -4.57 -3.05
N GLY A 140 5.24 -5.24 -1.95
CA GLY A 140 5.43 -4.65 -0.63
C GLY A 140 5.73 -5.69 0.44
N PRO A 141 6.70 -5.44 1.32
CA PRO A 141 6.85 -6.27 2.51
C PRO A 141 5.71 -5.96 3.48
N ILE A 142 5.08 -7.00 3.99
CA ILE A 142 4.11 -6.88 5.09
C ILE A 142 4.92 -6.82 6.37
N ALA A 143 5.12 -5.63 6.91
CA ALA A 143 5.79 -5.46 8.18
C ALA A 143 4.92 -6.03 9.31
N ILE A 144 5.53 -6.85 10.16
CA ILE A 144 5.00 -7.14 11.49
C ILE A 144 5.46 -5.99 12.38
N GLY A 145 4.57 -5.00 12.53
CA GLY A 145 4.84 -3.80 13.32
C GLY A 145 4.62 -4.06 14.80
N TYR A 146 5.48 -3.54 15.65
CA TYR A 146 5.32 -3.62 17.09
C TYR A 146 5.67 -2.30 17.77
N ASN A 147 5.07 -2.07 18.94
CA ASN A 147 5.38 -0.96 19.82
C ASN A 147 5.70 -1.53 21.22
N LEU A 148 6.98 -1.56 21.56
CA LEU A 148 7.44 -2.08 22.84
C LEU A 148 8.60 -1.23 23.36
N ASN A 149 8.35 -0.50 24.43
CA ASN A 149 9.30 0.43 25.00
C ASN A 149 10.59 -0.27 25.43
N GLY A 150 11.73 0.27 25.02
CA GLY A 150 13.06 -0.25 25.38
C GLY A 150 13.45 -1.55 24.70
N VAL A 151 12.69 -2.02 23.69
CA VAL A 151 13.03 -3.19 22.88
C VAL A 151 13.22 -2.78 21.43
N ASP A 152 14.43 -3.03 20.93
CA ASP A 152 14.81 -2.82 19.53
C ASP A 152 15.15 -4.17 18.88
N ASN A 153 15.09 -4.20 17.53
CA ASN A 153 15.54 -5.35 16.73
C ASN A 153 14.89 -6.68 17.12
N LEU A 154 13.58 -6.67 17.39
CA LEU A 154 12.84 -7.88 17.76
C LEU A 154 12.85 -8.90 16.61
N VAL A 155 13.12 -10.15 16.94
CA VAL A 155 13.11 -11.29 16.03
C VAL A 155 11.96 -12.22 16.41
N LEU A 156 11.15 -12.61 15.42
CA LEU A 156 10.15 -13.68 15.57
C LEU A 156 10.30 -14.70 14.44
N ASP A 157 9.82 -15.92 14.69
CA ASP A 157 9.67 -16.96 13.68
C ASP A 157 8.19 -17.22 13.38
N ALA A 158 7.90 -17.96 12.32
CA ALA A 158 6.54 -18.28 11.92
C ALA A 158 5.71 -18.98 13.02
N PRO A 159 6.24 -19.98 13.76
CA PRO A 159 5.52 -20.62 14.86
C PRO A 159 5.14 -19.65 15.99
N THR A 160 6.06 -18.78 16.39
CA THR A 160 5.83 -17.79 17.45
C THR A 160 4.80 -16.76 17.01
N LEU A 161 4.95 -16.25 15.79
CA LEU A 161 4.02 -15.27 15.18
C LEU A 161 2.60 -15.85 15.08
N ALA A 162 2.46 -17.09 14.60
CA ALA A 162 1.18 -17.79 14.55
C ALA A 162 0.51 -17.90 15.92
N LYS A 163 1.27 -18.26 16.95
CA LYS A 163 0.75 -18.38 18.32
C LYS A 163 0.34 -17.01 18.92
N ILE A 164 1.06 -15.95 18.59
CA ILE A 164 0.71 -14.59 19.02
C ILE A 164 -0.64 -14.20 18.39
N PHE A 165 -0.78 -14.31 17.07
CA PHE A 165 -2.01 -13.93 16.38
C PHE A 165 -3.21 -14.85 16.66
N ASP A 166 -2.96 -16.10 17.07
CA ASP A 166 -4.02 -17.02 17.54
C ASP A 166 -4.32 -16.86 19.04
N GLY A 167 -3.69 -15.93 19.74
CA GLY A 167 -3.91 -15.65 21.17
C GLY A 167 -3.37 -16.72 22.11
N LYS A 168 -2.46 -17.58 21.66
CA LYS A 168 -1.81 -18.62 22.48
C LYS A 168 -0.59 -18.10 23.22
N ILE A 169 0.15 -17.16 22.65
CA ILE A 169 1.21 -16.38 23.31
C ILE A 169 0.64 -15.00 23.57
N THR A 170 0.52 -14.64 24.85
CA THR A 170 -0.19 -13.42 25.29
C THR A 170 0.70 -12.46 26.08
N ASN A 171 1.99 -12.78 26.27
CA ASN A 171 2.91 -11.95 27.03
C ASN A 171 4.25 -11.83 26.29
N TRP A 172 4.85 -10.64 26.30
CA TRP A 172 6.12 -10.37 25.64
C TRP A 172 7.30 -11.13 26.24
N ASN A 173 7.25 -11.48 27.54
CA ASN A 173 8.29 -12.26 28.21
C ASN A 173 8.14 -13.79 28.05
N ASP A 174 7.28 -14.25 27.13
CA ASP A 174 7.11 -15.68 26.82
C ASP A 174 8.44 -16.35 26.44
N ALA A 175 8.60 -17.61 26.86
CA ALA A 175 9.83 -18.38 26.63
C ALA A 175 10.18 -18.52 25.14
N ALA A 176 9.19 -18.64 24.26
CA ALA A 176 9.42 -18.72 22.80
C ALA A 176 10.01 -17.42 22.26
N ILE A 177 9.50 -16.26 22.70
CA ILE A 177 10.01 -14.95 22.29
C ILE A 177 11.42 -14.73 22.87
N LYS A 178 11.65 -15.04 24.16
CA LYS A 178 12.98 -14.96 24.80
C LYS A 178 14.03 -15.77 24.08
N LYS A 179 13.69 -16.99 23.65
CA LYS A 179 14.61 -17.87 22.93
C LYS A 179 15.12 -17.24 21.62
N LEU A 180 14.28 -16.50 20.92
CA LEU A 180 14.63 -15.81 19.68
C LEU A 180 15.36 -14.48 19.92
N ASN A 181 15.29 -13.94 21.15
CA ASN A 181 15.81 -12.63 21.54
C ASN A 181 16.62 -12.70 22.85
N PRO A 182 17.71 -13.48 22.92
CA PRO A 182 18.39 -13.75 24.17
C PRO A 182 19.02 -12.52 24.85
N SER A 183 19.33 -11.48 24.05
CA SER A 183 19.91 -10.22 24.54
C SER A 183 18.87 -9.16 24.88
N ALA A 184 17.59 -9.36 24.49
CA ALA A 184 16.55 -8.37 24.71
C ALA A 184 15.99 -8.46 26.14
N LYS A 185 15.80 -7.31 26.77
CA LYS A 185 15.09 -7.20 28.06
C LYS A 185 13.59 -7.14 27.82
N LEU A 186 12.98 -8.30 27.54
CA LEU A 186 11.55 -8.38 27.28
C LEU A 186 10.75 -8.15 28.57
N PRO A 187 9.82 -7.17 28.57
CA PRO A 187 9.04 -6.84 29.75
C PRO A 187 7.96 -7.89 30.03
N ASP A 188 7.56 -8.00 31.28
CA ASP A 188 6.33 -8.69 31.67
C ASP A 188 5.13 -7.77 31.32
N LEU A 189 4.72 -7.83 30.05
CA LEU A 189 3.68 -6.99 29.49
C LEU A 189 2.81 -7.82 28.54
N LYS A 190 1.50 -7.65 28.68
CA LYS A 190 0.52 -8.34 27.82
C LYS A 190 0.67 -7.88 26.37
N ILE A 191 0.69 -8.83 25.43
CA ILE A 191 0.65 -8.56 23.99
C ILE A 191 -0.76 -8.10 23.60
N GLN A 192 -0.83 -7.00 22.87
CA GLN A 192 -2.04 -6.50 22.22
C GLN A 192 -1.91 -6.68 20.71
N ALA A 193 -2.40 -7.80 20.20
CA ALA A 193 -2.37 -8.08 18.76
C ALA A 193 -3.51 -7.35 18.04
N PHE A 194 -3.21 -6.77 16.87
CA PHE A 194 -4.19 -6.10 16.01
C PHE A 194 -4.22 -6.75 14.63
N HIS A 195 -5.42 -6.98 14.12
CA HIS A 195 -5.68 -7.54 12.80
C HIS A 195 -6.67 -6.69 12.01
N ARG A 196 -6.81 -6.96 10.73
CA ARG A 196 -7.76 -6.26 9.84
C ARG A 196 -9.20 -6.68 10.13
N SER A 197 -10.11 -5.71 10.11
CA SER A 197 -11.55 -5.93 10.22
C SER A 197 -12.25 -6.02 8.86
N ASP A 198 -11.63 -5.51 7.81
CA ASP A 198 -12.09 -5.53 6.43
C ASP A 198 -11.51 -6.72 5.66
N ASP A 199 -12.11 -7.06 4.53
CA ASP A 199 -11.59 -8.07 3.60
C ASP A 199 -10.31 -7.57 2.93
N SER A 200 -9.17 -8.04 3.42
CA SER A 200 -7.83 -7.52 3.16
C SER A 200 -6.94 -8.51 2.43
N GLY A 201 -6.35 -8.08 1.33
CA GLY A 201 -5.31 -8.85 0.67
C GLY A 201 -4.04 -8.97 1.52
N THR A 202 -3.75 -7.96 2.37
CA THR A 202 -2.65 -8.05 3.35
C THR A 202 -2.87 -9.20 4.34
N THR A 203 -4.12 -9.38 4.82
CA THR A 203 -4.51 -10.54 5.64
C THR A 203 -4.33 -11.85 4.87
N ASP A 204 -4.76 -11.90 3.62
CA ASP A 204 -4.61 -13.10 2.78
C ASP A 204 -3.15 -13.52 2.63
N ASN A 205 -2.25 -12.59 2.32
CA ASN A 205 -0.83 -12.89 2.15
C ASN A 205 -0.15 -13.30 3.46
N LEU A 206 -0.44 -12.62 4.59
CA LEU A 206 0.07 -13.03 5.90
C LEU A 206 -0.42 -14.43 6.28
N THR A 207 -1.70 -14.72 6.09
CA THR A 207 -2.26 -16.04 6.47
C THR A 207 -1.78 -17.16 5.57
N LYS A 208 -1.52 -16.89 4.29
CA LYS A 208 -0.83 -17.82 3.36
C LYS A 208 0.61 -18.09 3.83
N TYR A 209 1.35 -17.05 4.23
CA TYR A 209 2.67 -17.23 4.82
C TYR A 209 2.63 -18.13 6.06
N LEU A 210 1.76 -17.83 7.04
CA LEU A 210 1.64 -18.63 8.25
C LEU A 210 1.26 -20.09 7.95
N LYS A 211 0.35 -20.30 6.98
CA LYS A 211 -0.04 -21.63 6.55
C LYS A 211 1.09 -22.40 5.87
N ALA A 212 1.89 -21.74 5.05
CA ALA A 212 3.01 -22.37 4.34
C ALA A 212 4.21 -22.64 5.26
N ALA A 213 4.57 -21.68 6.12
CA ALA A 213 5.77 -21.75 6.96
C ALA A 213 5.56 -22.54 8.26
N THR A 214 4.33 -22.62 8.80
CA THR A 214 4.04 -23.28 10.07
C THR A 214 2.64 -23.91 10.12
N PRO A 215 2.35 -24.90 9.26
CA PRO A 215 1.02 -25.52 9.15
C PRO A 215 0.53 -26.18 10.44
N ASP A 216 1.45 -26.58 11.32
CA ASP A 216 1.12 -27.17 12.61
C ASP A 216 0.62 -26.17 13.63
N ASN A 217 1.08 -24.92 13.55
CA ASN A 217 0.69 -23.86 14.47
C ASN A 217 -0.43 -22.98 13.92
N TRP A 218 -0.59 -22.91 12.58
CA TRP A 218 -1.65 -22.14 11.89
C TRP A 218 -2.61 -23.08 11.18
N LYS A 219 -3.76 -23.35 11.80
CA LYS A 219 -4.75 -24.32 11.27
C LYS A 219 -5.77 -23.69 10.34
N TYR A 220 -5.79 -22.38 10.21
CA TYR A 220 -6.70 -21.63 9.35
C TYR A 220 -6.25 -21.69 7.89
N SER A 221 -7.17 -21.49 6.96
CA SER A 221 -6.87 -21.28 5.54
C SER A 221 -6.32 -19.86 5.30
N GLY A 222 -5.68 -19.64 4.16
CA GLY A 222 -5.49 -18.29 3.64
C GLY A 222 -6.84 -17.65 3.28
N GLY A 223 -6.89 -16.33 3.22
CA GLY A 223 -8.08 -15.61 2.84
C GLY A 223 -8.09 -14.15 3.28
N LYS A 224 -8.93 -13.35 2.62
CA LYS A 224 -9.03 -11.90 2.88
C LYS A 224 -9.65 -11.59 4.26
N THR A 225 -10.50 -12.49 4.78
CA THR A 225 -11.18 -12.35 6.08
C THR A 225 -10.35 -12.96 7.21
N TRP A 226 -10.20 -12.27 8.33
CA TRP A 226 -9.52 -12.81 9.52
C TRP A 226 -10.30 -13.95 10.15
N GLN A 227 -9.64 -15.08 10.43
CA GLN A 227 -10.26 -16.30 10.96
C GLN A 227 -9.76 -16.69 12.36
N ALA A 228 -8.58 -16.22 12.78
CA ALA A 228 -8.02 -16.57 14.08
C ALA A 228 -8.78 -15.88 15.22
N LYS A 229 -8.70 -16.48 16.42
CA LYS A 229 -9.48 -16.02 17.59
C LYS A 229 -8.80 -14.91 18.38
N GLY A 230 -7.50 -14.66 18.13
CA GLY A 230 -6.73 -13.67 18.87
C GLY A 230 -6.80 -12.27 18.27
N GLY A 231 -6.58 -11.28 19.15
CA GLY A 231 -6.40 -9.90 18.74
C GLY A 231 -7.67 -9.04 18.72
N GLN A 232 -7.45 -7.77 18.41
CA GLN A 232 -8.46 -6.73 18.21
C GLN A 232 -8.44 -6.31 16.75
N SER A 233 -9.56 -5.82 16.24
CA SER A 233 -9.66 -5.45 14.83
C SER A 233 -9.55 -3.95 14.60
N ALA A 234 -8.92 -3.57 13.47
CA ALA A 234 -8.93 -2.21 12.95
C ALA A 234 -9.08 -2.23 11.42
N ALA A 235 -9.76 -1.24 10.88
CA ALA A 235 -9.99 -1.14 9.44
C ALA A 235 -8.75 -0.60 8.73
N GLN A 236 -8.44 -1.17 7.56
CA GLN A 236 -7.37 -0.73 6.66
C GLN A 236 -5.95 -0.85 7.25
N SER A 237 -4.91 -0.72 6.43
CA SER A 237 -3.51 -0.73 6.90
C SER A 237 -3.21 0.43 7.83
N SER A 238 -3.72 1.62 7.53
CA SER A 238 -3.56 2.83 8.35
C SER A 238 -4.16 2.68 9.76
N GLY A 239 -5.34 2.05 9.86
CA GLY A 239 -6.00 1.84 11.16
C GLY A 239 -5.22 0.85 12.04
N VAL A 240 -4.75 -0.28 11.48
CA VAL A 240 -3.90 -1.23 12.24
C VAL A 240 -2.59 -0.57 12.65
N ALA A 241 -1.93 0.16 11.73
CA ALA A 241 -0.69 0.88 12.03
C ALA A 241 -0.88 1.91 13.15
N GLN A 242 -1.98 2.67 13.14
CA GLN A 242 -2.30 3.64 14.16
C GLN A 242 -2.48 2.98 15.54
N GLN A 243 -3.20 1.86 15.63
CA GLN A 243 -3.39 1.13 16.89
C GLN A 243 -2.04 0.65 17.44
N VAL A 244 -1.17 0.12 16.59
CA VAL A 244 0.17 -0.32 17.00
C VAL A 244 1.00 0.86 17.50
N LYS A 245 1.04 1.97 16.76
CA LYS A 245 1.82 3.16 17.13
C LYS A 245 1.42 3.77 18.47
N GLN A 246 0.13 3.72 18.79
CA GLN A 246 -0.42 4.37 19.99
C GLN A 246 -0.43 3.47 21.24
N THR A 247 -0.17 2.17 21.10
CA THR A 247 -0.38 1.20 22.17
C THR A 247 0.94 0.50 22.54
N ASN A 248 1.49 0.80 23.72
CA ASN A 248 2.64 0.05 24.24
C ASN A 248 2.26 -1.43 24.47
N GLY A 249 3.08 -2.36 23.99
CA GLY A 249 2.80 -3.79 23.98
C GLY A 249 2.01 -4.27 22.76
N ALA A 250 1.73 -3.39 21.78
CA ALA A 250 1.02 -3.77 20.57
C ALA A 250 1.91 -4.49 19.55
N ILE A 251 1.26 -5.35 18.76
CA ILE A 251 1.77 -5.96 17.54
C ILE A 251 0.67 -6.03 16.50
N GLY A 252 0.99 -5.82 15.23
CA GLY A 252 0.04 -5.88 14.13
C GLY A 252 0.75 -6.09 12.80
N TYR A 253 -0.01 -6.12 11.71
CA TYR A 253 0.54 -6.28 10.37
C TYR A 253 -0.05 -5.26 9.40
N PHE A 254 0.81 -4.67 8.62
CA PHE A 254 0.50 -3.67 7.61
C PHE A 254 1.68 -3.54 6.64
N GLU A 255 1.49 -2.94 5.51
CA GLU A 255 2.56 -2.73 4.54
C GLU A 255 3.63 -1.76 5.12
N LEU A 256 4.92 -1.96 4.74
CA LEU A 256 6.09 -1.32 5.36
C LEU A 256 6.02 0.21 5.37
N SER A 257 5.47 0.84 4.32
CA SER A 257 5.36 2.30 4.23
C SER A 257 4.52 2.95 5.36
N TYR A 258 3.78 2.16 6.13
CA TYR A 258 3.06 2.61 7.32
C TYR A 258 3.91 2.57 8.60
N ILE A 259 5.12 2.00 8.58
CA ILE A 259 6.06 2.12 9.70
C ILE A 259 6.45 3.60 9.85
N GLY A 260 6.79 4.01 11.03
CA GLY A 260 7.19 5.37 11.39
C GLY A 260 7.16 5.53 12.89
N ASP A 261 7.21 6.76 13.37
CA ASP A 261 7.26 7.07 14.80
C ASP A 261 6.20 6.28 15.58
N GLY A 262 6.64 5.61 16.66
CA GLY A 262 5.81 4.79 17.52
C GLY A 262 5.67 3.33 17.11
N ALA A 263 6.20 2.88 15.96
CA ALA A 263 6.23 1.47 15.58
C ALA A 263 7.59 1.07 15.01
N LYS A 264 8.03 -0.14 15.33
CA LYS A 264 9.22 -0.80 14.79
C LYS A 264 8.81 -2.05 14.04
N ALA A 265 9.64 -2.53 13.12
CA ALA A 265 9.37 -3.76 12.38
C ALA A 265 10.13 -4.95 12.97
N VAL A 266 9.47 -6.10 13.02
CA VAL A 266 10.07 -7.39 13.43
C VAL A 266 10.91 -7.93 12.27
N SER A 267 12.10 -8.45 12.60
CA SER A 267 12.87 -9.31 11.67
C SER A 267 12.38 -10.76 11.76
N ILE A 268 12.20 -11.42 10.61
CA ILE A 268 11.68 -12.79 10.57
C ILE A 268 12.81 -13.81 10.47
N SER A 269 12.87 -14.73 11.43
CA SER A 269 13.73 -15.91 11.36
C SER A 269 13.10 -16.94 10.42
N THR A 270 13.70 -17.12 9.25
CA THR A 270 13.22 -18.05 8.20
C THR A 270 13.91 -19.42 8.26
N GLY A 271 14.91 -19.58 9.12
CA GLY A 271 15.84 -20.69 9.11
C GLY A 271 17.04 -20.47 8.17
N ALA A 272 17.17 -19.31 7.52
CA ALA A 272 18.38 -18.83 6.89
C ALA A 272 19.43 -18.41 7.93
N ALA A 273 20.65 -18.07 7.47
CA ALA A 273 21.76 -17.75 8.37
C ALA A 273 21.48 -16.56 9.30
N GLN A 274 20.70 -15.59 8.84
CA GLN A 274 20.32 -14.41 9.62
C GLN A 274 18.82 -14.15 9.52
N PRO A 275 18.19 -13.58 10.56
CA PRO A 275 16.81 -13.06 10.47
C PRO A 275 16.73 -11.95 9.42
N VAL A 276 15.63 -11.89 8.69
CA VAL A 276 15.42 -10.93 7.61
C VAL A 276 14.48 -9.83 8.05
N ALA A 277 14.95 -8.58 8.01
CA ALA A 277 14.12 -7.40 8.22
C ALA A 277 13.29 -7.07 6.96
N PRO A 278 12.07 -6.54 7.11
CA PRO A 278 11.32 -6.03 5.95
C PRO A 278 12.03 -4.78 5.39
N SER A 279 12.27 -4.81 4.10
CA SER A 279 12.80 -3.68 3.32
C SER A 279 12.40 -3.84 1.86
N THR A 280 12.52 -2.77 1.09
CA THR A 280 12.34 -2.81 -0.37
C THR A 280 13.22 -3.88 -1.00
N GLU A 281 14.50 -3.93 -0.61
CA GLU A 281 15.46 -4.91 -1.16
C GLU A 281 15.08 -6.34 -0.81
N SER A 282 14.76 -6.63 0.47
CA SER A 282 14.41 -7.99 0.91
C SER A 282 13.08 -8.47 0.31
N ALA A 283 12.13 -7.57 0.07
CA ALA A 283 10.89 -7.87 -0.65
C ALA A 283 11.15 -8.13 -2.15
N THR A 284 11.97 -7.31 -2.80
CA THR A 284 12.38 -7.52 -4.21
C THR A 284 13.03 -8.90 -4.40
N LYS A 285 13.91 -9.33 -3.48
CA LYS A 285 14.49 -10.67 -3.49
C LYS A 285 13.42 -11.77 -3.38
N ALA A 286 12.41 -11.57 -2.52
CA ALA A 286 11.34 -12.56 -2.34
C ALA A 286 10.41 -12.65 -3.57
N ILE A 287 10.20 -11.52 -4.28
CA ILE A 287 9.35 -11.46 -5.48
C ILE A 287 10.10 -11.92 -6.73
N ALA A 288 11.43 -11.87 -6.74
CA ALA A 288 12.24 -12.23 -7.92
C ALA A 288 11.95 -13.64 -8.46
N ASP A 289 11.62 -14.57 -7.56
CA ASP A 289 11.27 -15.97 -7.89
C ASP A 289 9.77 -16.18 -8.17
N ALA A 290 8.96 -15.11 -8.17
CA ALA A 290 7.53 -15.21 -8.43
C ALA A 290 7.27 -15.68 -9.86
N LYS A 291 6.31 -16.61 -10.00
CA LYS A 291 5.93 -17.19 -11.29
C LYS A 291 4.57 -16.66 -11.71
N VAL A 292 4.46 -16.25 -12.97
CA VAL A 292 3.16 -15.98 -13.58
C VAL A 292 2.43 -17.30 -13.71
N VAL A 293 1.25 -17.42 -13.12
CA VAL A 293 0.38 -18.60 -13.16
C VAL A 293 -0.95 -18.32 -13.85
N GLY A 294 -1.25 -17.04 -14.10
CA GLY A 294 -2.39 -16.62 -14.90
C GLY A 294 -2.30 -17.08 -16.35
N THR A 295 -3.42 -17.12 -17.04
CA THR A 295 -3.55 -17.56 -18.43
C THR A 295 -4.03 -16.42 -19.33
N GLY A 296 -3.57 -16.40 -20.57
CA GLY A 296 -3.93 -15.36 -21.54
C GLY A 296 -3.37 -13.99 -21.11
N SER A 297 -4.26 -13.03 -20.90
CA SER A 297 -3.92 -11.68 -20.46
C SER A 297 -3.81 -11.54 -18.95
N ASP A 298 -4.22 -12.56 -18.18
CA ASP A 298 -4.10 -12.57 -16.73
C ASP A 298 -2.65 -12.82 -16.31
N LEU A 299 -2.11 -11.98 -15.43
CA LEU A 299 -0.73 -12.04 -14.96
C LEU A 299 -0.63 -12.33 -13.46
N SER A 300 -1.61 -13.02 -12.90
CA SER A 300 -1.57 -13.45 -11.51
C SER A 300 -0.30 -14.24 -11.19
N LEU A 301 0.25 -14.02 -9.99
CA LEU A 301 1.54 -14.56 -9.56
C LEU A 301 1.39 -15.60 -8.46
N GLN A 302 2.26 -16.59 -8.49
CA GLN A 302 2.52 -17.48 -7.37
C GLN A 302 3.76 -17.01 -6.62
N LEU A 303 3.60 -16.61 -5.36
CA LEU A 303 4.68 -16.24 -4.45
C LEU A 303 5.16 -17.45 -3.65
N ASN A 304 6.45 -17.46 -3.28
CA ASN A 304 7.01 -18.48 -2.39
C ASN A 304 6.99 -17.98 -0.94
N TYR A 305 5.89 -18.23 -0.22
CA TYR A 305 5.76 -17.85 1.19
C TYR A 305 6.62 -18.67 2.17
N ASN A 306 7.30 -19.72 1.71
CA ASN A 306 8.21 -20.52 2.52
C ASN A 306 9.66 -20.39 2.04
N THR A 307 10.02 -19.22 1.52
CA THR A 307 11.40 -18.96 1.09
C THR A 307 12.38 -19.02 2.25
N LYS A 308 13.54 -19.63 2.00
CA LYS A 308 14.69 -19.66 2.89
C LYS A 308 15.92 -19.03 2.24
N ALA A 309 15.70 -18.32 1.13
CA ALA A 309 16.77 -17.61 0.45
C ALA A 309 17.32 -16.49 1.34
N ASP A 310 18.64 -16.37 1.38
CA ASP A 310 19.31 -15.37 2.21
C ASP A 310 18.86 -13.95 1.83
N GLY A 311 18.41 -13.21 2.83
CA GLY A 311 17.95 -11.84 2.68
C GLY A 311 16.60 -11.66 1.96
N ALA A 312 15.87 -12.76 1.65
CA ALA A 312 14.51 -12.67 1.12
C ALA A 312 13.48 -12.63 2.27
N TYR A 313 12.66 -11.58 2.31
CA TYR A 313 11.63 -11.41 3.33
C TYR A 313 10.38 -12.21 2.97
N PRO A 314 9.91 -13.17 3.79
CA PRO A 314 8.91 -14.14 3.38
C PRO A 314 7.47 -13.60 3.42
N ILE A 315 7.21 -12.52 4.17
CA ILE A 315 5.86 -11.96 4.32
C ILE A 315 5.70 -10.80 3.33
N THR A 316 5.50 -11.16 2.07
CA THR A 316 5.44 -10.20 0.96
C THR A 316 4.09 -10.29 0.26
N LEU A 317 3.60 -9.16 -0.19
CA LEU A 317 2.46 -9.07 -1.09
C LEU A 317 2.87 -8.52 -2.47
N VAL A 318 2.05 -8.79 -3.45
CA VAL A 318 2.01 -8.07 -4.72
C VAL A 318 0.61 -7.52 -4.88
N THR A 319 0.49 -6.22 -5.11
CA THR A 319 -0.79 -5.61 -5.46
C THR A 319 -0.97 -5.64 -6.97
N TYR A 320 -2.12 -6.12 -7.37
CA TYR A 320 -2.60 -6.16 -8.74
C TYR A 320 -3.53 -4.97 -8.99
N GLU A 321 -3.38 -4.36 -10.16
CA GLU A 321 -4.44 -3.52 -10.71
C GLU A 321 -5.35 -4.39 -11.56
N ILE A 322 -6.61 -4.46 -11.19
CA ILE A 322 -7.63 -5.28 -11.84
C ILE A 322 -8.38 -4.40 -12.84
N ALA A 323 -8.39 -4.79 -14.10
CA ALA A 323 -9.12 -4.12 -15.17
C ALA A 323 -9.75 -5.17 -16.11
N CYS A 324 -10.68 -4.78 -16.96
CA CYS A 324 -11.16 -5.67 -18.01
C CYS A 324 -10.10 -5.83 -19.11
N ASP A 325 -9.85 -7.07 -19.56
CA ASP A 325 -9.05 -7.30 -20.76
C ASP A 325 -9.74 -6.72 -22.01
N LYS A 326 -11.08 -6.85 -22.08
CA LYS A 326 -11.95 -6.30 -23.13
C LYS A 326 -13.24 -5.77 -22.53
N GLY A 327 -13.90 -4.87 -23.28
CA GLY A 327 -15.20 -4.32 -22.92
C GLY A 327 -15.16 -3.31 -21.79
N ASN A 328 -14.04 -2.61 -21.65
CA ASN A 328 -13.93 -1.44 -20.80
C ASN A 328 -14.85 -0.32 -21.28
N LYS A 329 -15.29 0.55 -20.38
CA LYS A 329 -16.12 1.72 -20.76
C LYS A 329 -15.28 2.71 -21.57
N ALA A 330 -15.77 3.08 -22.77
CA ALA A 330 -15.05 3.93 -23.73
C ALA A 330 -14.71 5.32 -23.18
N ASP A 331 -15.50 5.84 -22.26
CA ASP A 331 -15.29 7.14 -21.63
C ASP A 331 -14.16 7.17 -20.59
N THR A 332 -13.90 6.03 -19.93
CA THR A 332 -12.87 5.91 -18.87
C THR A 332 -11.61 5.18 -19.34
N LEU A 333 -11.71 4.32 -20.36
CA LEU A 333 -10.59 3.49 -20.82
C LEU A 333 -9.31 4.29 -21.16
N PRO A 334 -9.34 5.42 -21.87
CA PRO A 334 -8.11 6.18 -22.15
C PRO A 334 -7.39 6.61 -20.87
N THR A 335 -8.15 7.08 -19.87
CA THR A 335 -7.59 7.51 -18.59
C THR A 335 -7.06 6.34 -17.76
N VAL A 336 -7.77 5.20 -17.73
CA VAL A 336 -7.30 3.97 -17.07
C VAL A 336 -5.98 3.50 -17.71
N LYS A 337 -5.94 3.37 -19.04
CA LYS A 337 -4.73 2.93 -19.77
C LYS A 337 -3.54 3.88 -19.52
N ALA A 338 -3.74 5.18 -19.62
CA ALA A 338 -2.69 6.17 -19.42
C ALA A 338 -2.12 6.10 -17.99
N PHE A 339 -3.01 6.00 -16.99
CA PHE A 339 -2.58 5.90 -15.60
C PHE A 339 -1.86 4.56 -15.31
N LEU A 340 -2.40 3.43 -15.74
CA LEU A 340 -1.74 2.12 -15.60
C LEU A 340 -0.38 2.08 -16.33
N ASN A 341 -0.28 2.66 -17.52
CA ASN A 341 0.98 2.79 -18.25
C ASN A 341 2.01 3.62 -17.49
N TYR A 342 1.58 4.73 -16.86
CA TYR A 342 2.46 5.51 -16.01
C TYR A 342 2.94 4.70 -14.80
N MET A 343 2.05 4.03 -14.08
CA MET A 343 2.42 3.18 -12.94
C MET A 343 3.42 2.09 -13.35
N ALA A 344 3.23 1.49 -14.52
CA ALA A 344 4.12 0.45 -15.07
C ALA A 344 5.38 1.02 -15.76
N SER A 345 5.51 2.34 -15.95
CA SER A 345 6.69 2.95 -16.59
C SER A 345 7.93 2.83 -15.70
N GLU A 346 9.11 3.10 -16.28
CA GLU A 346 10.37 3.14 -15.52
C GLU A 346 10.31 4.17 -14.39
N ASP A 347 9.78 5.37 -14.67
CA ASP A 347 9.64 6.45 -13.69
C ASP A 347 8.63 6.08 -12.59
N GLY A 348 7.49 5.47 -12.97
CA GLY A 348 6.49 4.99 -12.04
C GLY A 348 7.02 3.90 -11.11
N GLN A 349 7.82 2.97 -11.63
CA GLN A 349 8.42 1.89 -10.84
C GLN A 349 9.61 2.38 -9.99
N LYS A 350 10.43 3.29 -10.51
CA LYS A 350 11.58 3.87 -9.78
C LYS A 350 11.17 4.64 -8.54
N LEU A 351 10.04 5.33 -8.58
CA LEU A 351 9.46 6.06 -7.46
C LEU A 351 9.23 5.17 -6.22
N LEU A 352 8.88 3.89 -6.42
CA LEU A 352 8.46 2.97 -5.37
C LEU A 352 9.51 2.75 -4.29
N SER A 353 10.76 2.57 -4.67
CA SER A 353 11.85 2.33 -3.70
C SER A 353 12.08 3.49 -2.75
N GLY A 354 11.74 4.72 -3.15
CA GLY A 354 11.84 5.91 -2.31
C GLY A 354 10.72 6.05 -1.27
N ILE A 355 9.73 5.17 -1.31
CA ILE A 355 8.55 5.19 -0.42
C ILE A 355 8.24 3.80 0.17
N ASP A 356 9.27 2.98 0.36
CA ASP A 356 9.24 1.67 1.02
C ASP A 356 8.45 0.57 0.28
N TYR A 357 8.26 0.69 -1.05
CA TYR A 357 7.67 -0.34 -1.89
C TYR A 357 8.72 -1.00 -2.80
N ALA A 358 8.46 -2.25 -3.17
CA ALA A 358 9.30 -3.00 -4.10
C ALA A 358 8.76 -2.84 -5.53
N PRO A 359 9.59 -2.38 -6.49
CA PRO A 359 9.23 -2.40 -7.89
C PRO A 359 9.09 -3.85 -8.38
N MET A 360 8.27 -4.04 -9.41
CA MET A 360 8.12 -5.35 -10.04
C MET A 360 9.37 -5.72 -10.85
N PRO A 361 9.78 -7.01 -10.85
CA PRO A 361 10.86 -7.48 -11.71
C PRO A 361 10.61 -7.13 -13.18
N ASP A 362 11.69 -6.77 -13.92
CA ASP A 362 11.59 -6.31 -15.32
C ASP A 362 10.85 -7.28 -16.24
N ALA A 363 11.05 -8.59 -16.04
CA ALA A 363 10.38 -9.63 -16.81
C ALA A 363 8.87 -9.64 -16.58
N ILE A 364 8.39 -9.23 -15.40
CA ILE A 364 6.97 -9.17 -15.05
C ILE A 364 6.39 -7.84 -15.52
N ILE A 365 7.00 -6.71 -15.19
CA ILE A 365 6.48 -5.40 -15.54
C ILE A 365 6.46 -5.17 -17.07
N GLY A 366 7.39 -5.79 -17.81
CA GLY A 366 7.37 -5.80 -19.27
C GLY A 366 6.14 -6.47 -19.85
N LYS A 367 5.69 -7.59 -19.27
CA LYS A 367 4.42 -8.24 -19.64
C LYS A 367 3.22 -7.37 -19.30
N VAL A 368 3.23 -6.71 -18.12
CA VAL A 368 2.16 -5.78 -17.71
C VAL A 368 2.00 -4.66 -18.74
N ARG A 369 3.09 -4.01 -19.16
CA ARG A 369 3.07 -2.97 -20.21
C ARG A 369 2.43 -3.48 -21.51
N THR A 370 2.81 -4.69 -21.95
CA THR A 370 2.25 -5.32 -23.16
C THR A 370 0.75 -5.58 -22.99
N THR A 371 0.32 -6.08 -21.84
CA THR A 371 -1.09 -6.36 -21.56
C THR A 371 -1.92 -5.06 -21.50
N ILE A 372 -1.41 -4.01 -20.84
CA ILE A 372 -2.11 -2.71 -20.79
C ILE A 372 -2.32 -2.14 -22.21
N ALA A 373 -1.33 -2.28 -23.10
CA ALA A 373 -1.49 -1.82 -24.49
C ALA A 373 -2.65 -2.51 -25.19
N GLY A 374 -2.94 -3.77 -24.89
CA GLY A 374 -4.03 -4.58 -25.47
C GLY A 374 -5.41 -4.39 -24.84
N LEU A 375 -5.56 -3.64 -23.74
CA LEU A 375 -6.87 -3.39 -23.12
C LEU A 375 -7.81 -2.66 -24.09
N SER A 376 -9.05 -3.13 -24.20
CA SER A 376 -10.02 -2.59 -25.17
C SER A 376 -11.44 -2.51 -24.61
#